data_4db86b2c57cdf4ff667e1ebe09b02440
#
_entry.id   4db86b2c57cdf4ff667e1ebe09b02440
#
_cell.length_a   1.000
_cell.length_b   1.000
_cell.length_c   1.000
_cell.angle_alpha   90.00
_cell.angle_beta   90.00
_cell.angle_gamma   90.00
#
_symmetry.space_group_name_H-M   'P 1'
#
loop_
_entity.id
_entity.type
_entity.pdbx_description
1 polymer ?
#
loop_
_entity_poly.entity_id
_entity_poly.type
_entity_poly.pdbx_seq_one_letter_code
_entity_poly.pdbx_strand_id
1 'polypeptide(L)'
;MKKTEKDEYDKTYGLFKFKRPLPSEIESAMGLVGESILFKKLISADYERFYDPIKIPEEGDWLMTHKEYGQTYNEYIQKDCIPVDPNHNVIYIHRFSSNDDLIKDELFQNLIILLEAFFTGMKVYLYDEGNTNYFNNNENMNENGDENNNENNNENNNENNNENNNENNIENNNIENNNENNAENNNNQNNENNENKQSNESNEKMAINADQLLEKLKLEIPEDAYCLLGIIDNDLYTETLLPNGKRLIKATYGKKSVADRVSIFSLARFDPFFNFNGKIKNLSKEQRYKISLILLKRVCSAITREICYMFGMKNCTFMSCCMNGTNVAEFDNKQIELCPICLRKLITNIRANGEDIKTYRVKKPLIVYNRFVKMRDALDNFSGLYENELKWFNARIDFLKTLI
;
A
#
# COMPACT_ATOMS: atom_id res chain seq x y z
N MET A 1 -29.99 -10.21 -21.74
CA MET A 1 -30.80 -10.87 -20.69
C MET A 1 -32.20 -10.23 -20.66
N LYS A 2 -33.26 -11.03 -20.67
CA LYS A 2 -34.63 -10.52 -20.53
C LYS A 2 -34.83 -10.06 -19.06
N LYS A 3 -35.69 -9.09 -18.84
CA LYS A 3 -35.92 -8.47 -17.50
C LYS A 3 -36.21 -9.50 -16.40
N THR A 4 -36.90 -10.59 -16.73
CA THR A 4 -37.24 -11.70 -15.82
C THR A 4 -36.02 -12.55 -15.41
N GLU A 5 -35.06 -12.78 -16.31
CA GLU A 5 -33.83 -13.54 -16.02
C GLU A 5 -32.87 -12.74 -15.14
N LYS A 6 -32.87 -11.41 -15.28
CA LYS A 6 -32.09 -10.51 -14.44
C LYS A 6 -32.65 -10.43 -13.01
N ASP A 7 -33.98 -10.36 -12.88
CA ASP A 7 -34.64 -10.34 -11.56
C ASP A 7 -34.47 -11.66 -10.79
N GLU A 8 -34.37 -12.79 -11.52
CA GLU A 8 -34.14 -14.12 -10.93
C GLU A 8 -32.68 -14.32 -10.56
N TYR A 9 -31.74 -13.82 -11.37
CA TYR A 9 -30.32 -13.80 -11.07
C TYR A 9 -30.01 -12.92 -9.84
N ASP A 10 -30.60 -11.73 -9.76
CA ASP A 10 -30.49 -10.81 -8.63
C ASP A 10 -31.04 -11.41 -7.31
N LYS A 11 -32.08 -12.26 -7.38
CA LYS A 11 -32.62 -13.01 -6.24
C LYS A 11 -31.73 -14.17 -5.81
N THR A 12 -31.11 -14.87 -6.76
CA THR A 12 -30.33 -16.09 -6.52
C THR A 12 -28.93 -15.78 -5.97
N TYR A 13 -28.31 -14.68 -6.42
CA TYR A 13 -26.94 -14.31 -6.03
C TYR A 13 -26.86 -13.14 -5.06
N GLY A 14 -28.00 -12.55 -4.66
CA GLY A 14 -28.05 -11.48 -3.65
C GLY A 14 -27.23 -10.25 -4.05
N LEU A 15 -27.12 -9.97 -5.36
CA LEU A 15 -26.38 -8.83 -5.87
C LEU A 15 -26.93 -7.52 -5.29
N PHE A 16 -26.04 -6.80 -4.62
CA PHE A 16 -26.37 -5.50 -4.07
C PHE A 16 -26.60 -4.49 -5.20
N LYS A 17 -27.80 -3.94 -5.27
CA LYS A 17 -28.09 -2.86 -6.22
C LYS A 17 -27.60 -1.54 -5.64
N PHE A 18 -26.42 -1.11 -6.05
CA PHE A 18 -25.86 0.16 -5.62
C PHE A 18 -26.75 1.33 -6.09
N LYS A 19 -27.04 2.24 -5.16
CA LYS A 19 -27.73 3.50 -5.44
C LYS A 19 -26.78 4.66 -5.11
N ARG A 20 -26.53 5.51 -6.10
CA ARG A 20 -25.74 6.72 -5.88
C ARG A 20 -26.43 7.64 -4.86
N PRO A 21 -25.69 8.15 -3.85
CA PRO A 21 -26.26 9.08 -2.88
C PRO A 21 -26.74 10.37 -3.53
N LEU A 22 -27.83 10.93 -3.00
CA LEU A 22 -28.35 12.25 -3.40
C LEU A 22 -27.47 13.37 -2.79
N PRO A 23 -27.45 14.58 -3.39
CA PRO A 23 -26.73 15.73 -2.83
C PRO A 23 -27.09 16.02 -1.36
N SER A 24 -28.36 15.93 -1.00
CA SER A 24 -28.81 16.12 0.39
C SER A 24 -28.29 15.04 1.35
N GLU A 25 -28.12 13.80 0.88
CA GLU A 25 -27.52 12.72 1.67
C GLU A 25 -26.02 12.96 1.87
N ILE A 26 -25.33 13.47 0.85
CA ILE A 26 -23.91 13.85 0.91
C ILE A 26 -23.71 15.00 1.90
N GLU A 27 -24.51 16.06 1.82
CA GLU A 27 -24.47 17.21 2.74
C GLU A 27 -24.72 16.78 4.18
N SER A 28 -25.73 15.94 4.40
CA SER A 28 -26.02 15.35 5.71
C SER A 28 -24.84 14.51 6.22
N ALA A 29 -24.21 13.71 5.35
CA ALA A 29 -23.07 12.86 5.71
C ALA A 29 -21.82 13.66 6.09
N MET A 30 -21.65 14.90 5.57
CA MET A 30 -20.57 15.80 6.00
C MET A 30 -20.74 16.25 7.46
N GLY A 31 -21.97 16.30 8.00
CA GLY A 31 -22.27 16.60 9.40
C GLY A 31 -21.79 17.98 9.88
N LEU A 32 -21.76 19.01 9.03
CA LEU A 32 -21.14 20.33 9.28
C LEU A 32 -21.89 21.22 10.30
N VAL A 33 -22.93 20.73 10.94
CA VAL A 33 -23.66 21.47 11.98
C VAL A 33 -22.71 21.82 13.13
N GLY A 34 -22.77 23.09 13.61
CA GLY A 34 -21.94 23.58 14.71
C GLY A 34 -20.50 23.98 14.34
N GLU A 35 -20.06 23.77 13.11
CA GLU A 35 -18.74 24.23 12.63
C GLU A 35 -18.75 25.72 12.27
N SER A 36 -17.56 26.36 12.30
CA SER A 36 -17.40 27.76 11.88
C SER A 36 -17.74 27.93 10.39
N ILE A 37 -18.19 29.13 10.01
CA ILE A 37 -18.55 29.43 8.62
C ILE A 37 -17.37 29.19 7.68
N LEU A 38 -16.18 29.64 8.07
CA LEU A 38 -14.96 29.46 7.25
C LEU A 38 -14.63 27.98 7.06
N PHE A 39 -14.65 27.18 8.12
CA PHE A 39 -14.40 25.75 8.01
C PHE A 39 -15.42 25.05 7.11
N LYS A 40 -16.70 25.37 7.25
CA LYS A 40 -17.75 24.85 6.35
C LYS A 40 -17.43 25.15 4.90
N LYS A 41 -17.07 26.42 4.58
CA LYS A 41 -16.72 26.83 3.23
C LYS A 41 -15.50 26.05 2.71
N LEU A 42 -14.42 25.90 3.50
CA LEU A 42 -13.21 25.21 3.06
C LEU A 42 -13.44 23.72 2.80
N ILE A 43 -14.32 23.08 3.54
CA ILE A 43 -14.66 21.65 3.33
C ILE A 43 -15.63 21.49 2.17
N SER A 44 -16.75 22.24 2.15
CA SER A 44 -17.91 21.90 1.30
C SER A 44 -18.20 22.88 0.17
N ALA A 45 -17.58 24.08 0.12
CA ALA A 45 -17.88 25.01 -0.96
C ALA A 45 -17.51 24.43 -2.33
N ASP A 46 -18.45 24.52 -3.26
CA ASP A 46 -18.31 24.02 -4.63
C ASP A 46 -17.86 22.53 -4.70
N TYR A 47 -18.23 21.70 -3.72
CA TYR A 47 -17.77 20.30 -3.71
C TYR A 47 -18.19 19.56 -4.98
N GLU A 48 -19.37 19.85 -5.55
CA GLU A 48 -19.84 19.25 -6.81
C GLU A 48 -18.96 19.59 -8.01
N ARG A 49 -18.27 20.73 -7.96
CA ARG A 49 -17.31 21.15 -9.01
C ARG A 49 -15.97 20.42 -8.90
N PHE A 50 -15.54 20.09 -7.69
CA PHE A 50 -14.20 19.57 -7.44
C PHE A 50 -14.18 18.06 -7.20
N TYR A 51 -15.28 17.48 -6.78
CA TYR A 51 -15.35 16.05 -6.43
C TYR A 51 -16.42 15.36 -7.28
N ASP A 52 -15.98 14.41 -8.06
CA ASP A 52 -16.87 13.61 -8.88
C ASP A 52 -17.82 12.76 -8.00
N PRO A 53 -19.06 12.57 -8.43
CA PRO A 53 -19.91 11.58 -7.81
C PRO A 53 -19.29 10.19 -7.95
N ILE A 54 -19.53 9.31 -6.97
CA ILE A 54 -19.05 7.94 -7.06
C ILE A 54 -19.54 7.28 -8.36
N LYS A 55 -18.64 6.56 -9.03
CA LYS A 55 -18.96 5.81 -10.24
C LYS A 55 -20.07 4.79 -9.95
N ILE A 56 -21.04 4.66 -10.85
CA ILE A 56 -21.96 3.53 -10.82
C ILE A 56 -21.16 2.27 -11.14
N PRO A 57 -21.17 1.26 -10.24
CA PRO A 57 -20.32 0.09 -10.43
C PRO A 57 -20.75 -0.74 -11.65
N GLU A 58 -19.78 -1.24 -12.37
CA GLU A 58 -19.90 -2.17 -13.48
C GLU A 58 -19.50 -3.59 -13.05
N GLU A 59 -19.73 -4.57 -13.93
CA GLU A 59 -19.32 -5.95 -13.67
C GLU A 59 -17.79 -6.01 -13.39
N GLY A 60 -17.42 -6.65 -12.29
CA GLY A 60 -16.02 -6.73 -11.83
C GLY A 60 -15.60 -5.64 -10.86
N ASP A 61 -16.36 -4.54 -10.73
CA ASP A 61 -16.07 -3.50 -9.74
C ASP A 61 -16.36 -3.99 -8.31
N TRP A 62 -15.62 -3.45 -7.34
CA TRP A 62 -15.73 -3.81 -5.92
C TRP A 62 -17.17 -3.73 -5.38
N LEU A 63 -17.89 -2.64 -5.67
CA LEU A 63 -19.24 -2.40 -5.18
C LEU A 63 -20.32 -3.30 -5.81
N MET A 64 -19.99 -4.08 -6.86
CA MET A 64 -20.90 -5.10 -7.38
C MET A 64 -20.96 -6.34 -6.50
N THR A 65 -19.87 -6.65 -5.82
CA THR A 65 -19.72 -7.87 -4.99
C THR A 65 -19.71 -7.57 -3.50
N HIS A 66 -19.46 -6.32 -3.10
CA HIS A 66 -19.36 -5.91 -1.70
C HIS A 66 -20.43 -4.88 -1.36
N LYS A 67 -21.33 -5.26 -0.47
CA LYS A 67 -22.38 -4.37 0.04
C LYS A 67 -21.80 -3.40 1.06
N GLU A 68 -21.64 -2.15 0.64
CA GLU A 68 -21.13 -1.06 1.49
C GLU A 68 -22.14 0.08 1.57
N TYR A 69 -22.29 0.66 2.75
CA TYR A 69 -23.25 1.74 3.00
C TYR A 69 -22.60 3.11 3.15
N GLY A 70 -21.25 3.15 3.17
CA GLY A 70 -20.49 4.33 3.55
C GLY A 70 -20.59 4.58 5.07
N GLN A 71 -19.77 5.52 5.53
CA GLN A 71 -19.72 5.92 6.94
C GLN A 71 -19.87 7.44 6.98
N THR A 72 -20.95 7.96 7.55
CA THR A 72 -21.12 9.40 7.75
C THR A 72 -20.13 9.94 8.77
N TYR A 73 -19.95 11.25 8.82
CA TYR A 73 -19.11 11.89 9.83
C TYR A 73 -19.61 11.63 11.27
N ASN A 74 -20.92 11.70 11.47
CA ASN A 74 -21.51 11.50 12.79
C ASN A 74 -21.35 10.05 13.29
N GLU A 75 -21.57 9.08 12.42
CA GLU A 75 -21.31 7.67 12.75
C GLU A 75 -19.84 7.43 13.10
N TYR A 76 -18.93 8.03 12.32
CA TYR A 76 -17.49 7.95 12.58
C TYR A 76 -17.14 8.46 13.98
N ILE A 77 -17.56 9.66 14.33
CA ILE A 77 -17.24 10.26 15.63
C ILE A 77 -17.85 9.48 16.80
N GLN A 78 -19.05 8.93 16.62
CA GLN A 78 -19.75 8.23 17.71
C GLN A 78 -19.26 6.81 17.95
N LYS A 79 -18.77 6.11 16.90
CA LYS A 79 -18.55 4.66 16.97
C LYS A 79 -17.14 4.21 16.63
N ASP A 80 -16.51 4.86 15.66
CA ASP A 80 -15.34 4.29 14.98
C ASP A 80 -14.08 5.14 15.11
N CYS A 81 -14.18 6.40 15.55
CA CYS A 81 -13.05 7.32 15.66
C CYS A 81 -12.04 6.84 16.68
N ILE A 82 -10.81 6.66 16.25
CA ILE A 82 -9.66 6.34 17.09
C ILE A 82 -8.79 7.60 17.16
N PRO A 83 -8.91 8.42 18.22
CA PRO A 83 -8.23 9.71 18.27
C PRO A 83 -6.71 9.54 18.40
N VAL A 84 -5.99 10.45 17.74
CA VAL A 84 -4.55 10.60 17.93
C VAL A 84 -4.33 11.25 19.29
N ASP A 85 -3.45 10.68 20.10
CA ASP A 85 -3.03 11.31 21.35
C ASP A 85 -1.61 11.91 21.20
N PRO A 86 -1.24 12.92 22.03
CA PRO A 86 0.03 13.62 21.89
C PRO A 86 1.27 12.73 22.02
N ASN A 87 1.17 11.64 22.75
CA ASN A 87 2.29 10.72 23.01
C ASN A 87 2.39 9.64 21.94
N HIS A 88 1.30 9.39 21.18
CA HIS A 88 1.22 8.40 20.12
C HIS A 88 0.77 9.08 18.83
N ASN A 89 1.68 9.82 18.18
CA ASN A 89 1.35 10.66 17.03
C ASN A 89 2.25 10.44 15.81
N VAL A 90 3.01 9.35 15.79
CA VAL A 90 3.91 8.99 14.71
C VAL A 90 3.34 7.82 13.91
N ILE A 91 3.34 7.94 12.60
CA ILE A 91 3.05 6.86 11.66
C ILE A 91 4.38 6.24 11.27
N TYR A 92 4.57 4.97 11.59
CA TYR A 92 5.76 4.22 11.20
C TYR A 92 5.47 3.34 9.99
N ILE A 93 6.39 3.36 9.03
CA ILE A 93 6.38 2.48 7.86
C ILE A 93 7.58 1.56 7.98
N HIS A 94 7.35 0.26 8.14
CA HIS A 94 8.40 -0.75 8.12
C HIS A 94 8.44 -1.40 6.73
N ARG A 95 9.57 -1.33 6.06
CA ARG A 95 9.78 -1.98 4.77
C ARG A 95 10.59 -3.24 4.97
N PHE A 96 9.97 -4.38 4.71
CA PHE A 96 10.69 -5.66 4.64
C PHE A 96 11.48 -5.70 3.34
N SER A 97 12.78 -5.50 3.43
CA SER A 97 13.69 -5.50 2.27
C SER A 97 13.73 -6.88 1.61
N SER A 98 13.71 -6.92 0.29
CA SER A 98 13.99 -8.10 -0.51
C SER A 98 15.18 -7.81 -1.44
N ASN A 99 15.90 -8.85 -1.88
CA ASN A 99 17.01 -8.71 -2.81
C ASN A 99 16.62 -8.08 -4.16
N ASP A 100 15.31 -7.94 -4.42
CA ASP A 100 14.77 -7.50 -5.69
C ASP A 100 13.55 -6.58 -5.44
N ASP A 101 13.83 -5.40 -4.85
CA ASP A 101 12.80 -4.45 -4.43
C ASP A 101 11.99 -3.94 -5.63
N LEU A 102 10.67 -4.09 -5.53
CA LEU A 102 9.70 -3.63 -6.54
C LEU A 102 9.70 -2.11 -6.70
N ILE A 103 9.95 -1.39 -5.62
CA ILE A 103 10.05 0.07 -5.62
C ILE A 103 11.44 0.46 -5.12
N LYS A 104 12.18 1.22 -5.94
CA LYS A 104 13.50 1.73 -5.56
C LYS A 104 13.41 2.73 -4.41
N ASP A 105 14.47 2.83 -3.61
CA ASP A 105 14.53 3.69 -2.42
C ASP A 105 14.20 5.16 -2.71
N GLU A 106 14.70 5.73 -3.80
CA GLU A 106 14.40 7.11 -4.19
C GLU A 106 12.90 7.35 -4.38
N LEU A 107 12.20 6.40 -5.03
CA LEU A 107 10.75 6.46 -5.23
C LEU A 107 10.00 6.20 -3.93
N PHE A 108 10.56 5.39 -3.04
CA PHE A 108 9.99 5.12 -1.74
C PHE A 108 10.05 6.34 -0.81
N GLN A 109 11.11 7.14 -0.88
CA GLN A 109 11.19 8.42 -0.15
C GLN A 109 10.10 9.39 -0.58
N ASN A 110 9.76 9.46 -1.86
CA ASN A 110 8.63 10.26 -2.32
C ASN A 110 7.30 9.81 -1.71
N LEU A 111 7.11 8.51 -1.48
CA LEU A 111 5.94 7.99 -0.75
C LEU A 111 5.88 8.54 0.68
N ILE A 112 7.01 8.56 1.41
CA ILE A 112 7.05 9.12 2.78
C ILE A 112 6.66 10.59 2.78
N ILE A 113 7.22 11.39 1.87
CA ILE A 113 6.88 12.82 1.70
C ILE A 113 5.38 13.00 1.42
N LEU A 114 4.81 12.14 0.56
CA LEU A 114 3.38 12.17 0.26
C LEU A 114 2.52 11.84 1.49
N LEU A 115 2.92 10.84 2.27
CA LEU A 115 2.22 10.46 3.49
C LEU A 115 2.27 11.58 4.55
N GLU A 116 3.41 12.25 4.72
CA GLU A 116 3.50 13.42 5.61
C GLU A 116 2.59 14.57 5.16
N ALA A 117 2.48 14.81 3.85
CA ALA A 117 1.57 15.80 3.30
C ALA A 117 0.11 15.40 3.50
N PHE A 118 -0.22 14.13 3.27
CA PHE A 118 -1.58 13.60 3.39
C PHE A 118 -2.06 13.63 4.85
N PHE A 119 -1.24 13.20 5.78
CA PHE A 119 -1.51 13.18 7.23
C PHE A 119 -0.95 14.43 7.92
N THR A 120 -1.10 15.60 7.29
CA THR A 120 -0.59 16.89 7.81
C THR A 120 -0.97 17.09 9.28
N GLY A 121 0.04 17.20 10.15
CA GLY A 121 -0.11 17.27 11.60
C GLY A 121 0.42 16.03 12.32
N MET A 122 0.77 14.98 11.61
CA MET A 122 1.49 13.81 12.12
C MET A 122 2.90 13.74 11.52
N LYS A 123 3.76 13.00 12.17
CA LYS A 123 5.07 12.63 11.63
C LYS A 123 4.97 11.27 10.95
N VAL A 124 5.73 11.06 9.88
CA VAL A 124 5.85 9.77 9.20
C VAL A 124 7.31 9.38 9.14
N TYR A 125 7.65 8.24 9.70
CA TYR A 125 9.03 7.74 9.71
C TYR A 125 9.13 6.37 9.06
N LEU A 126 10.21 6.17 8.33
CA LEU A 126 10.63 4.84 7.95
C LEU A 126 11.23 4.17 9.19
N TYR A 127 10.64 3.05 9.58
CA TYR A 127 11.13 2.23 10.68
C TYR A 127 12.11 1.21 10.11
N ASP A 128 13.38 1.36 10.47
CA ASP A 128 14.46 0.45 10.10
C ASP A 128 15.02 -0.18 11.39
N GLU A 129 14.61 -1.40 11.68
CA GLU A 129 15.36 -2.23 12.63
C GLU A 129 16.56 -2.78 11.88
N GLY A 130 17.75 -2.25 12.17
CA GLY A 130 19.00 -2.63 11.55
C GLY A 130 19.06 -4.10 11.13
N ASN A 131 18.80 -4.36 9.88
CA ASN A 131 19.08 -5.57 9.09
C ASN A 131 18.78 -6.93 9.75
N THR A 132 17.61 -7.10 10.37
CA THR A 132 17.17 -8.42 10.80
C THR A 132 16.62 -9.17 9.59
N ASN A 133 17.36 -10.19 9.16
CA ASN A 133 16.95 -11.15 8.14
C ASN A 133 15.72 -11.93 8.62
N TYR A 134 14.53 -11.37 8.44
CA TYR A 134 13.25 -12.00 8.80
C TYR A 134 12.99 -13.33 8.10
N PHE A 135 13.72 -13.64 7.03
CA PHE A 135 13.47 -14.79 6.17
C PHE A 135 14.33 -16.01 6.50
N ASN A 136 15.46 -15.84 7.24
CA ASN A 136 16.38 -16.96 7.49
C ASN A 136 16.01 -17.86 8.67
N ASN A 137 14.95 -17.55 9.44
CA ASN A 137 14.58 -18.31 10.63
C ASN A 137 13.46 -19.35 10.41
N ASN A 138 12.95 -19.50 9.20
CA ASN A 138 11.85 -20.46 8.93
C ASN A 138 12.29 -21.84 8.45
N GLU A 139 13.60 -22.10 8.23
CA GLU A 139 14.07 -23.44 7.82
C GLU A 139 14.31 -24.40 9.01
N ASN A 140 14.25 -23.93 10.28
CA ASN A 140 14.59 -24.76 11.43
C ASN A 140 13.43 -25.07 12.40
N MET A 141 12.17 -24.99 11.97
CA MET A 141 11.04 -25.41 12.82
C MET A 141 10.33 -26.70 12.38
N ASN A 142 11.01 -27.57 11.64
CA ASN A 142 10.61 -28.98 11.52
C ASN A 142 11.86 -29.81 11.77
N GLU A 143 12.01 -30.27 12.99
CA GLU A 143 12.40 -31.60 13.40
C GLU A 143 13.00 -31.65 14.80
N ASN A 144 12.39 -32.50 15.61
CA ASN A 144 12.93 -33.21 16.77
C ASN A 144 13.19 -32.48 18.09
N GLY A 145 12.24 -32.69 18.98
CA GLY A 145 12.58 -32.81 20.37
C GLY A 145 13.54 -34.01 20.55
N ASP A 146 14.68 -33.72 21.16
CA ASP A 146 15.27 -34.57 22.18
C ASP A 146 16.48 -33.89 22.83
N GLU A 147 16.51 -33.99 24.13
CA GLU A 147 17.49 -33.44 25.05
C GLU A 147 18.92 -33.92 24.74
N ASN A 148 19.94 -33.07 24.85
CA ASN A 148 21.05 -33.35 25.75
C ASN A 148 22.04 -32.16 25.87
N ASN A 149 22.35 -31.87 27.10
CA ASN A 149 23.44 -31.07 27.60
C ASN A 149 24.81 -31.35 26.94
N ASN A 150 25.58 -30.32 26.63
CA ASN A 150 26.95 -30.24 27.12
C ASN A 150 27.57 -28.85 26.92
N GLU A 151 28.00 -28.32 28.01
CA GLU A 151 28.92 -27.19 28.11
C GLU A 151 30.26 -27.53 27.44
N ASN A 152 30.86 -26.58 26.72
CA ASN A 152 32.29 -26.32 26.84
C ASN A 152 32.69 -24.99 26.18
N ASN A 153 33.34 -24.21 27.01
CA ASN A 153 34.15 -23.02 26.72
C ASN A 153 35.24 -23.31 25.69
N ASN A 154 35.51 -22.34 24.81
CA ASN A 154 36.90 -21.91 24.58
C ASN A 154 36.98 -20.58 23.83
N GLU A 155 37.56 -19.64 24.50
CA GLU A 155 38.16 -18.42 23.95
C GLU A 155 39.33 -18.75 23.02
N ASN A 156 39.45 -18.03 21.90
CA ASN A 156 40.78 -17.57 21.51
C ASN A 156 40.75 -16.45 20.46
N ASN A 157 41.41 -15.39 20.81
CA ASN A 157 41.87 -14.27 20.01
C ASN A 157 42.75 -14.72 18.83
N ASN A 158 42.65 -14.02 17.68
CA ASN A 158 43.85 -13.52 17.05
C ASN A 158 43.58 -12.45 15.97
N GLU A 159 44.15 -11.31 16.21
CA GLU A 159 44.40 -10.24 15.25
C GLU A 159 45.40 -10.70 14.19
N ASN A 160 45.22 -10.31 12.93
CA ASN A 160 46.35 -9.82 12.16
C ASN A 160 45.94 -9.07 10.87
N ASN A 161 46.48 -7.88 10.78
CA ASN A 161 46.61 -6.99 9.64
C ASN A 161 47.32 -7.66 8.44
N ASN A 162 46.88 -7.30 7.22
CA ASN A 162 47.88 -6.85 6.22
C ASN A 162 47.20 -6.16 5.02
N GLU A 163 47.62 -4.94 4.80
CA GLU A 163 47.52 -4.16 3.57
C GLU A 163 48.38 -4.80 2.47
N ASN A 164 47.92 -4.75 1.23
CA ASN A 164 48.80 -4.31 0.14
C ASN A 164 48.05 -4.05 -1.18
N ASN A 165 48.37 -2.89 -1.71
CA ASN A 165 48.10 -2.35 -3.03
C ASN A 165 48.61 -3.27 -4.17
N ASN A 166 47.98 -3.25 -5.35
CA ASN A 166 48.67 -2.88 -6.57
C ASN A 166 47.70 -2.63 -7.74
N GLU A 167 47.98 -1.54 -8.39
CA GLU A 167 47.45 -1.03 -9.66
C GLU A 167 48.00 -1.79 -10.88
N ASN A 168 47.36 -1.50 -12.00
CA ASN A 168 47.83 -1.49 -13.40
C ASN A 168 47.30 -2.62 -14.31
N ASN A 169 46.61 -2.19 -15.29
CA ASN A 169 46.83 -1.66 -16.63
C ASN A 169 46.38 -2.61 -17.77
N ILE A 170 45.49 -2.13 -18.62
CA ILE A 170 45.55 -1.88 -20.08
C ILE A 170 45.69 -3.11 -21.03
N GLU A 171 44.81 -3.16 -21.96
CA GLU A 171 44.76 -3.08 -23.42
C GLU A 171 43.98 -4.18 -24.15
N ASN A 172 43.13 -3.67 -24.97
CA ASN A 172 42.67 -4.04 -26.33
C ASN A 172 43.11 -5.39 -26.95
N ASN A 173 42.18 -6.05 -27.60
CA ASN A 173 42.20 -6.15 -29.07
C ASN A 173 40.97 -6.89 -29.64
N ASN A 174 40.42 -6.28 -30.69
CA ASN A 174 39.54 -6.83 -31.71
C ASN A 174 40.08 -8.12 -32.34
N ILE A 175 39.21 -8.94 -32.89
CA ILE A 175 39.22 -9.39 -34.29
C ILE A 175 37.98 -10.22 -34.60
N GLU A 176 37.38 -9.85 -35.72
CA GLU A 176 36.33 -10.51 -36.49
C GLU A 176 36.75 -11.89 -37.03
N ASN A 177 35.87 -12.78 -37.31
CA ASN A 177 35.44 -13.24 -38.65
C ASN A 177 34.70 -14.62 -38.63
N ASN A 178 33.54 -14.59 -39.22
CA ASN A 178 33.00 -15.43 -40.31
C ASN A 178 33.26 -16.95 -40.41
N ASN A 179 32.20 -17.60 -40.66
CA ASN A 179 31.75 -18.50 -41.74
C ASN A 179 31.13 -19.80 -41.24
N GLU A 180 29.89 -19.95 -41.57
CA GLU A 180 29.17 -20.73 -42.60
C GLU A 180 29.52 -22.23 -42.67
N ASN A 181 28.42 -22.96 -42.65
CA ASN A 181 28.01 -24.08 -43.46
C ASN A 181 28.14 -25.55 -43.04
N ASN A 182 27.01 -26.15 -43.17
CA ASN A 182 26.65 -27.49 -43.72
C ASN A 182 26.63 -28.71 -42.77
N ALA A 183 25.41 -29.14 -42.57
CA ALA A 183 24.69 -30.27 -43.19
C ALA A 183 25.09 -31.70 -42.75
N GLU A 184 24.08 -32.38 -42.33
CA GLU A 184 23.70 -33.79 -42.57
C GLU A 184 24.42 -34.97 -41.88
N ASN A 185 23.54 -35.68 -41.24
CA ASN A 185 23.33 -37.14 -41.27
C ASN A 185 23.83 -38.04 -40.11
N ASN A 186 22.81 -38.59 -39.48
CA ASN A 186 22.55 -40.01 -39.18
C ASN A 186 23.33 -40.75 -38.05
N ASN A 187 22.41 -41.34 -37.28
CA ASN A 187 22.41 -42.68 -36.67
C ASN A 187 22.89 -42.90 -35.23
N ASN A 188 21.85 -43.22 -34.48
CA ASN A 188 21.78 -44.28 -33.47
C ASN A 188 23.04 -44.67 -32.68
N GLN A 189 23.01 -44.49 -31.39
CA GLN A 189 23.05 -45.62 -30.43
C GLN A 189 22.96 -45.11 -28.99
N ASN A 190 22.21 -45.89 -28.23
CA ASN A 190 22.01 -45.83 -26.79
C ASN A 190 23.27 -45.57 -25.99
N ASN A 191 23.20 -44.58 -25.07
CA ASN A 191 23.95 -44.68 -23.83
C ASN A 191 23.21 -43.86 -22.75
N GLU A 192 22.77 -44.57 -21.73
CA GLU A 192 22.41 -44.01 -20.45
C GLU A 192 23.55 -43.20 -19.90
N ASN A 193 23.34 -41.90 -19.72
CA ASN A 193 24.21 -41.10 -18.87
C ASN A 193 23.40 -40.03 -18.18
N ASN A 194 23.39 -40.08 -16.89
CA ASN A 194 23.09 -39.09 -15.88
C ASN A 194 22.95 -37.67 -16.43
N GLU A 195 21.72 -37.26 -16.69
CA GLU A 195 21.38 -35.86 -16.79
C GLU A 195 21.39 -35.25 -15.40
N ASN A 196 22.44 -34.52 -15.09
CA ASN A 196 22.44 -33.45 -14.11
C ASN A 196 21.27 -32.53 -14.46
N LYS A 197 20.13 -32.72 -13.83
CA LYS A 197 19.11 -31.70 -13.70
C LYS A 197 19.73 -30.56 -12.91
N GLN A 198 20.39 -29.62 -13.59
CA GLN A 198 20.45 -28.26 -13.10
C GLN A 198 19.00 -27.79 -13.00
N SER A 199 18.47 -27.86 -11.80
CA SER A 199 17.24 -27.20 -11.42
C SER A 199 17.44 -25.71 -11.74
N ASN A 200 16.82 -25.25 -12.83
CA ASN A 200 16.49 -23.85 -12.96
C ASN A 200 15.52 -23.56 -11.82
N GLU A 201 16.04 -23.19 -10.66
CA GLU A 201 15.31 -22.52 -9.61
C GLU A 201 14.81 -21.21 -10.22
N SER A 202 13.59 -21.27 -10.75
CA SER A 202 12.78 -20.06 -10.85
C SER A 202 12.63 -19.59 -9.41
N ASN A 203 13.22 -18.46 -9.06
CA ASN A 203 12.96 -17.72 -7.82
C ASN A 203 11.48 -17.28 -7.82
N GLU A 204 10.56 -18.22 -7.66
CA GLU A 204 9.19 -17.90 -7.31
C GLU A 204 9.24 -17.38 -5.87
N LYS A 205 9.04 -16.07 -5.70
CA LYS A 205 8.92 -15.47 -4.37
C LYS A 205 7.80 -16.21 -3.63
N MET A 206 8.16 -16.98 -2.60
CA MET A 206 7.19 -17.73 -1.79
C MET A 206 6.20 -16.77 -1.15
N ALA A 207 4.91 -17.11 -1.20
CA ALA A 207 3.90 -16.36 -0.45
C ALA A 207 4.10 -16.55 1.06
N ILE A 208 3.87 -15.49 1.83
CA ILE A 208 4.12 -15.44 3.28
C ILE A 208 2.80 -15.40 4.04
N ASN A 209 2.77 -16.05 5.20
CA ASN A 209 1.60 -16.03 6.07
C ASN A 209 1.43 -14.65 6.73
N ALA A 210 0.35 -13.95 6.35
CA ALA A 210 0.06 -12.60 6.83
C ALA A 210 -0.28 -12.57 8.33
N ASP A 211 -0.83 -13.63 8.89
CA ASP A 211 -1.15 -13.71 10.32
C ASP A 211 0.11 -13.73 11.16
N GLN A 212 1.06 -14.59 10.80
CA GLN A 212 2.33 -14.72 11.51
C GLN A 212 3.15 -13.41 11.44
N LEU A 213 3.16 -12.77 10.27
CA LEU A 213 3.90 -11.53 10.09
C LEU A 213 3.25 -10.36 10.87
N LEU A 214 1.91 -10.31 10.91
CA LEU A 214 1.19 -9.31 11.69
C LEU A 214 1.48 -9.46 13.20
N GLU A 215 1.50 -10.69 13.73
CA GLU A 215 1.81 -10.93 15.14
C GLU A 215 3.25 -10.52 15.49
N LYS A 216 4.22 -10.71 14.59
CA LYS A 216 5.58 -10.21 14.79
C LYS A 216 5.60 -8.67 14.86
N LEU A 217 4.96 -7.98 13.90
CA LEU A 217 4.90 -6.51 13.89
C LEU A 217 4.24 -5.93 15.15
N LYS A 218 3.30 -6.63 15.77
CA LYS A 218 2.68 -6.17 17.03
C LYS A 218 3.68 -6.08 18.18
N LEU A 219 4.72 -6.90 18.16
CA LEU A 219 5.79 -6.89 19.19
C LEU A 219 6.82 -5.79 18.96
N GLU A 220 6.85 -5.23 17.75
CA GLU A 220 7.86 -4.26 17.29
C GLU A 220 7.32 -2.82 17.22
N ILE A 221 6.05 -2.60 17.58
CA ILE A 221 5.46 -1.26 17.51
C ILE A 221 6.19 -0.28 18.42
N PRO A 222 6.74 0.84 17.90
CA PRO A 222 7.40 1.86 18.71
C PRO A 222 6.46 2.47 19.76
N GLU A 223 7.01 2.87 20.90
CA GLU A 223 6.23 3.38 22.03
C GLU A 223 5.43 4.64 21.68
N ASP A 224 5.96 5.52 20.84
CA ASP A 224 5.30 6.75 20.39
C ASP A 224 4.47 6.57 19.10
N ALA A 225 4.34 5.33 18.60
CA ALA A 225 3.62 5.05 17.39
C ALA A 225 2.12 5.28 17.55
N TYR A 226 1.53 6.05 16.61
CA TYR A 226 0.10 5.98 16.38
C TYR A 226 -0.26 4.67 15.67
N CYS A 227 0.50 4.30 14.64
CA CYS A 227 0.37 3.01 13.97
C CYS A 227 1.69 2.60 13.32
N LEU A 228 1.81 1.28 13.08
CA LEU A 228 2.90 0.66 12.34
C LEU A 228 2.35 -0.08 11.12
N LEU A 229 2.80 0.28 9.92
CA LEU A 229 2.48 -0.40 8.68
C LEU A 229 3.70 -1.12 8.13
N GLY A 230 3.67 -2.45 8.09
CA GLY A 230 4.65 -3.27 7.39
C GLY A 230 4.34 -3.34 5.89
N ILE A 231 5.34 -3.18 5.05
CA ILE A 231 5.25 -3.28 3.58
C ILE A 231 6.20 -4.36 3.12
N ILE A 232 5.70 -5.29 2.29
CA ILE A 232 6.47 -6.42 1.80
C ILE A 232 6.26 -6.63 0.29
N ASP A 233 7.32 -7.05 -0.40
CA ASP A 233 7.29 -7.34 -1.83
C ASP A 233 6.81 -8.76 -2.17
N ASN A 234 6.74 -9.65 -1.17
CA ASN A 234 6.21 -11.01 -1.33
C ASN A 234 4.68 -11.01 -1.33
N ASP A 235 4.09 -12.00 -2.01
CA ASP A 235 2.64 -12.23 -1.90
C ASP A 235 2.27 -12.71 -0.50
N LEU A 236 1.04 -12.45 -0.08
CA LEU A 236 0.54 -12.80 1.24
C LEU A 236 -0.63 -13.77 1.16
N TYR A 237 -0.72 -14.65 2.15
CA TYR A 237 -1.88 -15.50 2.37
C TYR A 237 -2.31 -15.51 3.83
N THR A 238 -3.57 -15.89 4.05
CA THR A 238 -4.12 -16.17 5.38
C THR A 238 -4.58 -17.61 5.45
N GLU A 239 -4.55 -18.20 6.64
CA GLU A 239 -5.07 -19.54 6.89
C GLU A 239 -6.29 -19.49 7.80
N THR A 240 -7.30 -20.24 7.48
CA THR A 240 -8.49 -20.44 8.32
C THR A 240 -8.73 -21.92 8.55
N LEU A 241 -8.76 -22.34 9.81
CA LEU A 241 -9.13 -23.70 10.16
C LEU A 241 -10.65 -23.85 10.07
N LEU A 242 -11.12 -24.69 9.16
CA LEU A 242 -12.53 -24.98 9.00
C LEU A 242 -13.01 -25.96 10.10
N PRO A 243 -14.34 -26.00 10.42
CA PRO A 243 -14.89 -26.91 11.44
C PRO A 243 -14.59 -28.40 11.19
N ASN A 244 -14.34 -28.79 9.95
CA ASN A 244 -13.97 -30.15 9.55
C ASN A 244 -12.47 -30.47 9.66
N GLY A 245 -11.68 -29.60 10.28
CA GLY A 245 -10.23 -29.74 10.44
C GLY A 245 -9.39 -29.43 9.19
N LYS A 246 -10.02 -29.07 8.08
CA LYS A 246 -9.28 -28.66 6.87
C LYS A 246 -8.80 -27.21 6.98
N ARG A 247 -7.58 -26.94 6.49
CA ARG A 247 -7.05 -25.57 6.34
C ARG A 247 -7.51 -24.98 5.03
N LEU A 248 -8.10 -23.78 5.09
CA LEU A 248 -8.42 -22.97 3.94
C LEU A 248 -7.35 -21.88 3.81
N ILE A 249 -6.56 -21.96 2.74
CA ILE A 249 -5.55 -20.95 2.40
C ILE A 249 -6.18 -19.98 1.42
N LYS A 250 -6.14 -18.69 1.75
CA LYS A 250 -6.68 -17.62 0.91
C LYS A 250 -5.64 -16.52 0.72
N ALA A 251 -5.34 -16.22 -0.53
CA ALA A 251 -4.49 -15.09 -0.87
C ALA A 251 -5.09 -13.77 -0.39
N THR A 252 -4.23 -12.85 0.06
CA THR A 252 -4.64 -11.53 0.56
C THR A 252 -3.66 -10.44 0.15
N TYR A 253 -4.12 -9.20 0.02
CA TYR A 253 -3.26 -8.03 -0.19
C TYR A 253 -2.63 -7.53 1.12
N GLY A 254 -3.20 -7.89 2.24
CA GLY A 254 -2.72 -7.49 3.54
C GLY A 254 -3.65 -7.93 4.66
N LYS A 255 -3.18 -7.73 5.87
CA LYS A 255 -3.94 -7.97 7.10
C LYS A 255 -3.69 -6.86 8.09
N LYS A 256 -4.70 -6.53 8.89
CA LYS A 256 -4.62 -5.45 9.87
C LYS A 256 -5.30 -5.80 11.18
N SER A 257 -4.77 -5.25 12.24
CA SER A 257 -5.40 -5.14 13.55
C SER A 257 -5.58 -3.67 13.90
N VAL A 258 -6.80 -3.18 13.75
CA VAL A 258 -7.11 -1.77 14.07
C VAL A 258 -6.99 -1.52 15.57
N ALA A 259 -7.30 -2.51 16.40
CA ALA A 259 -7.16 -2.43 17.85
C ALA A 259 -5.70 -2.26 18.29
N ASP A 260 -4.79 -3.00 17.66
CA ASP A 260 -3.34 -2.94 17.93
C ASP A 260 -2.64 -1.86 17.09
N ARG A 261 -3.35 -1.22 16.15
CA ARG A 261 -2.82 -0.20 15.24
C ARG A 261 -1.65 -0.67 14.37
N VAL A 262 -1.70 -1.93 13.96
CA VAL A 262 -0.68 -2.57 13.13
C VAL A 262 -1.31 -3.15 11.87
N SER A 263 -0.63 -3.01 10.75
CA SER A 263 -1.05 -3.59 9.47
C SER A 263 0.15 -4.12 8.71
N ILE A 264 -0.04 -5.18 7.93
CA ILE A 264 0.90 -5.67 6.93
C ILE A 264 0.26 -5.59 5.54
N PHE A 265 1.01 -5.13 4.56
CA PHE A 265 0.55 -4.90 3.20
C PHE A 265 1.55 -5.40 2.16
N SER A 266 1.06 -6.18 1.17
CA SER A 266 1.88 -6.71 0.08
C SER A 266 1.82 -5.82 -1.16
N LEU A 267 2.97 -5.56 -1.76
CA LEU A 267 3.10 -4.88 -3.05
C LEU A 267 2.98 -5.84 -4.24
N ALA A 268 3.18 -7.14 -4.04
CA ALA A 268 3.28 -8.13 -5.11
C ALA A 268 2.16 -8.02 -6.14
N ARG A 269 0.91 -8.04 -5.69
CA ARG A 269 -0.27 -8.05 -6.57
C ARG A 269 -0.58 -6.70 -7.22
N PHE A 270 0.09 -5.62 -6.80
CA PHE A 270 0.01 -4.29 -7.41
C PHE A 270 0.96 -4.15 -8.59
N ASP A 271 1.96 -5.05 -8.70
CA ASP A 271 2.80 -5.13 -9.88
C ASP A 271 1.95 -5.50 -11.10
N PRO A 272 1.95 -4.69 -12.17
CA PRO A 272 1.26 -4.99 -13.41
C PRO A 272 1.61 -6.36 -14.01
N PHE A 273 2.76 -6.90 -13.65
CA PHE A 273 3.28 -8.18 -14.17
C PHE A 273 3.17 -9.36 -13.20
N PHE A 274 2.55 -9.20 -12.07
CA PHE A 274 2.41 -10.25 -11.06
C PHE A 274 1.93 -11.60 -11.64
N ASN A 275 1.00 -11.58 -12.60
CA ASN A 275 0.45 -12.79 -13.24
C ASN A 275 1.21 -13.22 -14.51
N PHE A 276 2.28 -12.52 -14.89
CA PHE A 276 3.05 -12.85 -16.08
C PHE A 276 4.26 -13.71 -15.74
N ASN A 277 4.06 -15.04 -15.72
CA ASN A 277 5.13 -16.02 -15.47
C ASN A 277 6.33 -15.79 -16.40
N GLY A 278 7.37 -15.14 -15.91
CA GLY A 278 8.75 -15.22 -16.41
C GLY A 278 9.06 -14.70 -17.81
N LYS A 279 8.12 -14.20 -18.61
CA LYS A 279 8.35 -13.83 -20.02
C LYS A 279 8.78 -12.37 -20.26
N ILE A 280 9.04 -11.58 -19.21
CA ILE A 280 9.39 -10.16 -19.35
C ILE A 280 10.90 -9.94 -19.24
N LYS A 281 11.69 -10.78 -19.90
CA LYS A 281 13.16 -10.67 -19.84
C LYS A 281 13.74 -9.48 -20.63
N ASN A 282 12.97 -8.83 -21.52
CA ASN A 282 13.51 -7.86 -22.49
C ASN A 282 12.91 -6.46 -22.41
N LEU A 283 12.50 -5.99 -21.23
CA LEU A 283 12.03 -4.62 -21.07
C LEU A 283 13.19 -3.62 -21.13
N SER A 284 13.03 -2.56 -21.93
CA SER A 284 13.94 -1.41 -21.91
C SER A 284 13.94 -0.72 -20.53
N LYS A 285 15.00 0.05 -20.23
CA LYS A 285 15.06 0.85 -18.99
C LYS A 285 13.87 1.78 -18.86
N GLU A 286 13.44 2.41 -19.96
CA GLU A 286 12.29 3.31 -20.00
C GLU A 286 10.97 2.59 -19.70
N GLN A 287 10.76 1.40 -20.26
CA GLN A 287 9.58 0.58 -19.97
C GLN A 287 9.53 0.17 -18.50
N ARG A 288 10.66 -0.29 -17.93
CA ARG A 288 10.75 -0.62 -16.49
C ARG A 288 10.42 0.58 -15.61
N TYR A 289 10.94 1.75 -15.96
CA TYR A 289 10.65 2.99 -15.24
C TYR A 289 9.15 3.35 -15.29
N LYS A 290 8.51 3.28 -16.45
CA LYS A 290 7.05 3.53 -16.57
C LYS A 290 6.24 2.55 -15.72
N ILE A 291 6.64 1.30 -15.66
CA ILE A 291 5.99 0.27 -14.82
C ILE A 291 6.13 0.59 -13.34
N SER A 292 7.33 0.96 -12.89
CA SER A 292 7.56 1.34 -11.50
C SER A 292 6.74 2.59 -11.09
N LEU A 293 6.49 3.52 -12.01
CA LEU A 293 5.60 4.66 -11.76
C LEU A 293 4.13 4.23 -11.60
N ILE A 294 3.64 3.30 -12.43
CA ILE A 294 2.28 2.76 -12.28
C ILE A 294 2.14 2.03 -10.94
N LEU A 295 3.10 1.17 -10.61
CA LEU A 295 3.14 0.49 -9.32
C LEU A 295 3.14 1.50 -8.17
N LEU A 296 3.99 2.52 -8.23
CA LEU A 296 4.08 3.56 -7.22
C LEU A 296 2.75 4.30 -7.03
N LYS A 297 2.05 4.67 -8.11
CA LYS A 297 0.73 5.31 -8.03
C LYS A 297 -0.29 4.44 -7.30
N ARG A 298 -0.36 3.16 -7.64
CA ARG A 298 -1.22 2.17 -6.99
C ARG A 298 -0.89 2.05 -5.51
N VAL A 299 0.38 1.92 -5.19
CA VAL A 299 0.89 1.75 -3.82
C VAL A 299 0.63 2.99 -2.97
N CYS A 300 0.87 4.20 -3.48
CA CYS A 300 0.55 5.44 -2.77
C CYS A 300 -0.92 5.48 -2.34
N SER A 301 -1.85 5.18 -3.25
CA SER A 301 -3.28 5.17 -2.95
C SER A 301 -3.65 4.05 -1.96
N ALA A 302 -3.07 2.86 -2.10
CA ALA A 302 -3.35 1.73 -1.24
C ALA A 302 -2.85 1.96 0.19
N ILE A 303 -1.60 2.37 0.37
CA ILE A 303 -0.99 2.62 1.68
C ILE A 303 -1.70 3.75 2.41
N THR A 304 -1.99 4.85 1.73
CA THR A 304 -2.76 5.96 2.30
C THR A 304 -4.09 5.48 2.85
N ARG A 305 -4.80 4.62 2.12
CA ARG A 305 -6.07 4.03 2.56
C ARG A 305 -5.88 3.09 3.74
N GLU A 306 -4.86 2.24 3.74
CA GLU A 306 -4.59 1.32 4.85
C GLU A 306 -4.32 2.10 6.16
N ILE A 307 -3.56 3.19 6.09
CA ILE A 307 -3.36 4.07 7.25
C ILE A 307 -4.69 4.71 7.69
N CYS A 308 -5.53 5.19 6.76
CA CYS A 308 -6.84 5.74 7.11
C CYS A 308 -7.74 4.75 7.86
N TYR A 309 -7.63 3.45 7.59
CA TYR A 309 -8.36 2.44 8.37
C TYR A 309 -7.89 2.38 9.84
N MET A 310 -6.60 2.68 10.12
CA MET A 310 -6.11 2.76 11.51
C MET A 310 -6.73 3.92 12.28
N PHE A 311 -7.22 4.95 11.58
CA PHE A 311 -8.01 6.03 12.19
C PHE A 311 -9.49 5.66 12.41
N GLY A 312 -9.91 4.43 12.10
CA GLY A 312 -11.30 3.98 12.20
C GLY A 312 -12.18 4.39 11.01
N MET A 313 -11.59 4.93 9.95
CA MET A 313 -12.32 5.27 8.74
C MET A 313 -12.70 3.99 7.98
N LYS A 314 -13.90 3.95 7.40
CA LYS A 314 -14.41 2.86 6.57
C LYS A 314 -14.46 3.27 5.10
N ASN A 315 -14.74 2.31 4.22
CA ASN A 315 -14.93 2.59 2.80
C ASN A 315 -16.00 3.66 2.58
N CYS A 316 -15.69 4.57 1.63
CA CYS A 316 -16.57 5.66 1.24
C CYS A 316 -17.43 5.24 0.05
N THR A 317 -18.73 5.58 0.10
CA THR A 317 -19.67 5.35 -1.00
C THR A 317 -20.37 6.64 -1.44
N PHE A 318 -19.92 7.80 -0.96
CA PHE A 318 -20.59 9.08 -1.23
C PHE A 318 -20.10 9.77 -2.50
N MET A 319 -18.79 9.76 -2.73
CA MET A 319 -18.10 10.45 -3.82
C MET A 319 -16.88 9.65 -4.28
N SER A 320 -16.30 10.01 -5.43
CA SER A 320 -14.96 9.56 -5.80
C SER A 320 -13.97 10.01 -4.73
N CYS A 321 -13.25 9.07 -4.14
CA CYS A 321 -12.49 9.28 -2.92
C CYS A 321 -11.38 8.24 -2.78
N CYS A 322 -10.26 8.62 -2.18
CA CYS A 322 -9.21 7.68 -1.78
C CYS A 322 -9.76 6.49 -0.98
N MET A 323 -10.81 6.71 -0.17
CA MET A 323 -11.43 5.68 0.67
C MET A 323 -12.47 4.80 -0.04
N ASN A 324 -12.71 4.91 -1.35
CA ASN A 324 -13.61 3.97 -2.01
C ASN A 324 -13.04 2.54 -1.94
N GLY A 325 -13.91 1.55 -1.71
CA GLY A 325 -13.56 0.14 -1.88
C GLY A 325 -13.14 -0.13 -3.32
N THR A 326 -12.09 -0.91 -3.54
CA THR A 326 -11.50 -1.12 -4.87
C THR A 326 -10.85 -2.50 -4.99
N ASN A 327 -10.91 -3.06 -6.19
CA ASN A 327 -10.05 -4.14 -6.66
C ASN A 327 -8.72 -3.55 -7.19
N VAL A 328 -7.69 -4.38 -7.41
CA VAL A 328 -6.39 -3.92 -7.91
C VAL A 328 -6.49 -3.19 -9.24
N ALA A 329 -7.31 -3.68 -10.16
CA ALA A 329 -7.51 -3.06 -11.48
C ALA A 329 -8.09 -1.63 -11.42
N GLU A 330 -8.83 -1.31 -10.36
CA GLU A 330 -9.43 0.02 -10.17
C GLU A 330 -8.44 1.06 -9.64
N PHE A 331 -7.26 0.63 -9.12
CA PHE A 331 -6.27 1.57 -8.55
C PHE A 331 -5.65 2.52 -9.57
N ASP A 332 -5.62 2.17 -10.86
CA ASP A 332 -5.06 3.04 -11.90
C ASP A 332 -5.84 4.34 -12.06
N ASN A 333 -7.14 4.30 -11.77
CA ASN A 333 -8.06 5.44 -11.88
C ASN A 333 -8.51 5.98 -10.53
N LYS A 334 -7.87 5.53 -9.44
CA LYS A 334 -8.28 5.91 -8.09
C LYS A 334 -7.82 7.32 -7.74
N GLN A 335 -8.75 8.09 -7.14
CA GLN A 335 -8.43 9.38 -6.56
C GLN A 335 -7.43 9.23 -5.41
N ILE A 336 -6.42 10.09 -5.38
CA ILE A 336 -5.46 10.16 -4.25
C ILE A 336 -6.02 11.00 -3.10
N GLU A 337 -7.02 11.86 -3.37
CA GLU A 337 -7.55 12.80 -2.38
C GLU A 337 -8.81 12.24 -1.70
N LEU A 338 -9.03 12.70 -0.47
CA LEU A 338 -10.24 12.42 0.31
C LEU A 338 -11.38 13.34 -0.11
N CYS A 339 -12.59 12.79 -0.25
CA CYS A 339 -13.78 13.62 -0.40
C CYS A 339 -14.03 14.46 0.87
N PRO A 340 -14.88 15.50 0.83
CA PRO A 340 -15.17 16.37 1.97
C PRO A 340 -15.55 15.64 3.25
N ILE A 341 -16.30 14.55 3.15
CA ILE A 341 -16.73 13.75 4.30
C ILE A 341 -15.51 13.07 4.95
N CYS A 342 -14.68 12.39 4.14
CA CYS A 342 -13.51 11.68 4.62
C CYS A 342 -12.40 12.63 5.08
N LEU A 343 -12.20 13.74 4.38
CA LEU A 343 -11.26 14.78 4.80
C LEU A 343 -11.64 15.34 6.18
N ARG A 344 -12.93 15.60 6.42
CA ARG A 344 -13.38 16.06 7.73
C ARG A 344 -13.10 15.05 8.83
N LYS A 345 -13.29 13.73 8.58
CA LYS A 345 -12.97 12.68 9.55
C LYS A 345 -11.50 12.73 9.91
N LEU A 346 -10.62 12.78 8.90
CA LEU A 346 -9.17 12.81 9.10
C LEU A 346 -8.74 14.05 9.89
N ILE A 347 -9.15 15.24 9.48
CA ILE A 347 -8.81 16.50 10.16
C ILE A 347 -9.30 16.51 11.60
N THR A 348 -10.46 15.95 11.89
CA THR A 348 -10.98 15.88 13.26
C THR A 348 -10.18 14.94 14.14
N ASN A 349 -9.67 13.85 13.58
CA ASN A 349 -8.88 12.86 14.30
C ASN A 349 -7.48 13.39 14.65
N ILE A 350 -6.76 13.93 13.67
CA ILE A 350 -5.39 14.47 13.85
C ILE A 350 -5.35 15.64 14.84
N ARG A 351 -6.48 16.28 15.10
CA ARG A 351 -6.64 17.34 16.11
C ARG A 351 -6.11 16.98 17.49
N ALA A 352 -6.10 15.72 17.83
CA ALA A 352 -5.84 15.27 19.20
C ALA A 352 -4.38 15.44 19.67
N ASN A 353 -3.50 16.07 18.87
CA ASN A 353 -2.10 16.40 19.23
C ASN A 353 -1.96 17.40 20.40
N GLY A 354 -2.81 17.31 21.42
CA GLY A 354 -2.68 18.08 22.66
C GLY A 354 -3.12 19.54 22.59
N GLU A 355 -3.61 20.03 21.47
CA GLU A 355 -4.16 21.37 21.37
C GLU A 355 -5.53 21.44 22.07
N ASP A 356 -5.73 22.50 22.87
CA ASP A 356 -7.05 22.75 23.44
C ASP A 356 -8.09 22.99 22.32
N ILE A 357 -9.34 22.64 22.60
CA ILE A 357 -10.44 22.70 21.63
C ILE A 357 -10.65 24.09 21.03
N LYS A 358 -10.43 25.14 21.80
CA LYS A 358 -10.65 26.52 21.34
C LYS A 358 -9.59 26.93 20.33
N THR A 359 -8.31 26.69 20.66
CA THR A 359 -7.17 26.95 19.78
C THR A 359 -7.29 26.17 18.49
N TYR A 360 -7.62 24.87 18.57
CA TYR A 360 -7.82 24.03 17.40
C TYR A 360 -8.95 24.52 16.48
N ARG A 361 -10.11 24.93 17.04
CA ARG A 361 -11.22 25.47 16.23
C ARG A 361 -10.82 26.69 15.40
N VAL A 362 -9.92 27.52 15.90
CA VAL A 362 -9.39 28.68 15.19
C VAL A 362 -8.43 28.26 14.08
N LYS A 363 -7.57 27.28 14.33
CA LYS A 363 -6.54 26.81 13.38
C LYS A 363 -7.08 25.86 12.31
N LYS A 364 -8.16 25.16 12.59
CA LYS A 364 -8.76 24.11 11.74
C LYS A 364 -8.93 24.52 10.26
N PRO A 365 -9.43 25.72 9.91
CA PRO A 365 -9.51 26.16 8.53
C PRO A 365 -8.14 26.24 7.85
N LEU A 366 -7.13 26.77 8.55
CA LEU A 366 -5.76 26.87 8.03
C LEU A 366 -5.12 25.51 7.83
N ILE A 367 -5.40 24.54 8.70
CA ILE A 367 -4.92 23.15 8.55
C ILE A 367 -5.46 22.55 7.25
N VAL A 368 -6.73 22.74 6.93
CA VAL A 368 -7.31 22.26 5.67
C VAL A 368 -6.60 22.87 4.47
N TYR A 369 -6.45 24.20 4.45
CA TYR A 369 -5.78 24.91 3.36
C TYR A 369 -4.32 24.44 3.19
N ASN A 370 -3.55 24.42 4.29
CA ASN A 370 -2.15 24.02 4.26
C ASN A 370 -1.97 22.56 3.80
N ARG A 371 -2.91 21.66 4.16
CA ARG A 371 -2.87 20.30 3.67
C ARG A 371 -2.97 20.23 2.15
N PHE A 372 -3.88 20.98 1.53
CA PHE A 372 -3.95 21.02 0.06
C PHE A 372 -2.65 21.51 -0.58
N VAL A 373 -2.02 22.55 0.01
CA VAL A 373 -0.72 23.07 -0.46
C VAL A 373 0.37 21.99 -0.34
N LYS A 374 0.49 21.36 0.83
CA LYS A 374 1.49 20.29 1.04
C LYS A 374 1.28 19.09 0.12
N MET A 375 0.03 18.70 -0.11
CA MET A 375 -0.29 17.62 -1.04
C MET A 375 0.15 17.94 -2.47
N ARG A 376 -0.14 19.15 -2.95
CA ARG A 376 0.34 19.61 -4.26
C ARG A 376 1.86 19.52 -4.34
N ASP A 377 2.57 20.09 -3.36
CA ASP A 377 4.03 20.12 -3.34
C ASP A 377 4.64 18.73 -3.27
N ALA A 378 4.03 17.82 -2.52
CA ALA A 378 4.45 16.42 -2.47
C ALA A 378 4.25 15.70 -3.80
N LEU A 379 3.10 15.90 -4.48
CA LEU A 379 2.81 15.28 -5.77
C LEU A 379 3.71 15.76 -6.90
N ASP A 380 4.22 17.00 -6.82
CA ASP A 380 5.14 17.57 -7.80
C ASP A 380 6.49 16.82 -7.85
N ASN A 381 6.88 16.13 -6.77
CA ASN A 381 8.10 15.31 -6.73
C ASN A 381 8.01 14.01 -7.57
N PHE A 382 6.83 13.65 -8.10
CA PHE A 382 6.63 12.40 -8.83
C PHE A 382 6.74 12.52 -10.36
N SER A 383 7.52 13.46 -10.86
CA SER A 383 7.96 13.53 -12.27
C SER A 383 6.86 13.26 -13.31
N GLY A 384 5.74 14.02 -13.27
CA GLY A 384 4.66 13.89 -14.27
C GLY A 384 3.64 12.78 -14.00
N LEU A 385 3.82 11.96 -12.96
CA LEU A 385 2.88 10.88 -12.61
C LEU A 385 1.48 11.40 -12.23
N TYR A 386 1.41 12.59 -11.65
CA TYR A 386 0.19 13.18 -11.08
C TYR A 386 -0.22 14.51 -11.75
N GLU A 387 -0.01 14.66 -13.05
CA GLU A 387 -0.32 15.93 -13.76
C GLU A 387 -1.78 16.38 -13.64
N ASN A 388 -2.72 15.45 -13.71
CA ASN A 388 -4.15 15.77 -13.58
C ASN A 388 -4.51 16.14 -12.15
N GLU A 389 -3.96 15.42 -11.19
CA GLU A 389 -4.12 15.68 -9.77
C GLU A 389 -3.51 17.05 -9.41
N LEU A 390 -2.33 17.39 -9.93
CA LEU A 390 -1.69 18.69 -9.74
C LEU A 390 -2.55 19.85 -10.29
N LYS A 391 -3.15 19.69 -11.48
CA LYS A 391 -4.09 20.68 -12.03
C LYS A 391 -5.29 20.84 -11.11
N TRP A 392 -5.82 19.76 -10.60
CA TRP A 392 -6.93 19.76 -9.66
C TRP A 392 -6.56 20.44 -8.33
N PHE A 393 -5.41 20.10 -7.74
CA PHE A 393 -4.94 20.72 -6.49
C PHE A 393 -4.72 22.23 -6.66
N ASN A 394 -4.09 22.66 -7.75
CA ASN A 394 -3.90 24.09 -8.04
C ASN A 394 -5.23 24.83 -8.16
N ALA A 395 -6.18 24.31 -8.93
CA ALA A 395 -7.50 24.89 -9.08
C ALA A 395 -8.25 24.98 -7.73
N ARG A 396 -8.15 23.92 -6.90
CA ARG A 396 -8.77 23.88 -5.56
C ARG A 396 -8.12 24.88 -4.61
N ILE A 397 -6.80 24.98 -4.58
CA ILE A 397 -6.05 25.92 -3.75
C ILE A 397 -6.39 27.37 -4.14
N ASP A 398 -6.43 27.67 -5.43
CA ASP A 398 -6.77 29.04 -5.91
C ASP A 398 -8.21 29.42 -5.55
N PHE A 399 -9.14 28.46 -5.67
CA PHE A 399 -10.50 28.68 -5.20
C PHE A 399 -10.55 28.91 -3.68
N LEU A 400 -9.86 28.10 -2.89
CA LEU A 400 -9.85 28.22 -1.42
C LEU A 400 -9.23 29.58 -0.97
N LYS A 401 -8.24 30.12 -1.68
CA LYS A 401 -7.68 31.47 -1.42
C LYS A 401 -8.75 32.57 -1.51
N THR A 402 -9.77 32.40 -2.35
CA THR A 402 -10.85 33.40 -2.47
C THR A 402 -11.83 33.37 -1.30
N LEU A 403 -11.76 32.33 -0.44
CA LEU A 403 -12.67 32.14 0.69
C LEU A 403 -12.05 32.55 2.04
N ILE A 404 -10.70 32.67 2.08
CA ILE A 404 -9.92 33.05 3.27
C ILE A 404 -9.70 34.57 3.26
#